data_51aef01ca8dee9cb584819123c1ee285
#
_entry.id   51aef01ca8dee9cb584819123c1ee285
#
_cell.length_a   1.000
_cell.length_b   1.000
_cell.length_c   1.000
_cell.angle_alpha   90.00
_cell.angle_beta   90.00
_cell.angle_gamma   90.00
#
_symmetry.space_group_name_H-M   'P 1'
#
loop_
_entity.id
_entity.type
_entity.pdbx_description
1 polymer ?
#
loop_
_entity_poly.entity_id
_entity_poly.type
_entity_poly.pdbx_seq_one_letter_code
_entity_poly.pdbx_strand_id
1 'polypeptide(L)'
;YWPNEAKLIQVDINPDRIGLTKPVSVGIVGDSKQVAEQILSQLTDSAGDAGRDERCKQIADKKAVWAETLASMDFEEDDPGTSWNERVRKRQPDHMSPRMAWRSIMEALPKDAITSSDIGNNCAIGNAYPTFESGRKYLAPGLFGPCGYGFPSIIGAKIGNPETPVVGFAGDGAFGISMNEMTAIGRSDWPGITMIIFRNYQWGAEKRNSTLWYDDNFVGTELDLQVSYADIAKACGVNGVQVRTMEALTSELGNAVKTQMNQGETTFIEVILNQELGDPFRRDAMKTPVPVAGVSKNDMCPQ
;
A
#
# COMPACT_ATOMS: atom_id res chain seq x y z
N TYR A 1 -12.59 -14.09 -8.85
CA TYR A 1 -12.99 -13.43 -7.59
C TYR A 1 -14.46 -13.03 -7.56
N TRP A 2 -15.06 -12.89 -8.70
CA TRP A 2 -16.46 -12.51 -8.79
C TRP A 2 -17.30 -13.78 -8.88
N PRO A 3 -18.28 -14.01 -7.99
CA PRO A 3 -19.12 -15.17 -8.10
C PRO A 3 -19.86 -15.14 -9.45
N ASN A 4 -19.79 -16.22 -10.21
CA ASN A 4 -20.40 -16.27 -11.55
C ASN A 4 -21.92 -16.06 -11.51
N GLU A 5 -22.55 -16.48 -10.39
CA GLU A 5 -24.00 -16.37 -10.17
C GLU A 5 -24.45 -15.01 -9.61
N ALA A 6 -23.50 -14.10 -9.29
CA ALA A 6 -23.85 -12.80 -8.74
C ALA A 6 -24.49 -11.92 -9.81
N LYS A 7 -25.64 -11.37 -9.51
CA LYS A 7 -26.27 -10.31 -10.32
C LYS A 7 -25.50 -9.01 -10.11
N LEU A 8 -25.03 -8.41 -11.20
CA LEU A 8 -24.23 -7.20 -11.18
C LEU A 8 -25.08 -5.99 -11.59
N ILE A 9 -25.10 -4.99 -10.73
CA ILE A 9 -25.63 -3.66 -11.04
C ILE A 9 -24.45 -2.73 -11.22
N GLN A 10 -24.34 -2.10 -12.39
CA GLN A 10 -23.28 -1.12 -12.66
C GLN A 10 -23.89 0.26 -12.86
N VAL A 11 -23.33 1.24 -12.16
CA VAL A 11 -23.66 2.66 -12.32
C VAL A 11 -22.42 3.37 -12.86
N ASP A 12 -22.56 4.06 -13.97
CA ASP A 12 -21.50 4.89 -14.53
C ASP A 12 -22.10 6.09 -15.24
N ILE A 13 -21.43 7.23 -15.19
CA ILE A 13 -21.87 8.43 -15.92
C ILE A 13 -21.61 8.29 -17.43
N ASN A 14 -20.63 7.46 -17.82
CA ASN A 14 -20.33 7.15 -19.20
C ASN A 14 -21.02 5.84 -19.64
N PRO A 15 -21.99 5.90 -20.59
CA PRO A 15 -22.71 4.72 -21.08
C PRO A 15 -21.78 3.64 -21.67
N ASP A 16 -20.66 4.04 -22.29
CA ASP A 16 -19.73 3.11 -22.94
C ASP A 16 -18.95 2.24 -21.95
N ARG A 17 -19.01 2.57 -20.66
CA ARG A 17 -18.38 1.79 -19.60
C ARG A 17 -19.28 0.71 -19.01
N ILE A 18 -20.57 0.79 -19.26
CA ILE A 18 -21.53 -0.21 -18.77
C ILE A 18 -21.29 -1.55 -19.48
N GLY A 19 -20.99 -2.58 -18.71
CA GLY A 19 -20.75 -3.93 -19.22
C GLY A 19 -19.42 -4.13 -19.94
N LEU A 20 -18.51 -3.15 -19.93
CA LEU A 20 -17.25 -3.20 -20.68
C LEU A 20 -16.37 -4.40 -20.30
N THR A 21 -16.28 -4.72 -19.02
CA THR A 21 -15.39 -5.77 -18.52
C THR A 21 -16.13 -7.04 -18.11
N LYS A 22 -17.39 -6.92 -17.77
CA LYS A 22 -18.26 -8.05 -17.36
C LYS A 22 -19.69 -7.80 -17.77
N PRO A 23 -20.47 -8.85 -18.12
CA PRO A 23 -21.89 -8.71 -18.32
C PRO A 23 -22.57 -8.18 -17.05
N VAL A 24 -23.46 -7.22 -17.21
CA VAL A 24 -24.23 -6.65 -16.11
C VAL A 24 -25.69 -7.08 -16.18
N SER A 25 -26.30 -7.31 -15.03
CA SER A 25 -27.73 -7.61 -14.94
C SER A 25 -28.58 -6.34 -15.09
N VAL A 26 -28.06 -5.21 -14.57
CA VAL A 26 -28.70 -3.90 -14.67
C VAL A 26 -27.61 -2.85 -14.89
N GLY A 27 -27.71 -2.08 -15.96
CA GLY A 27 -26.84 -0.91 -16.22
C GLY A 27 -27.61 0.38 -15.97
N ILE A 28 -27.05 1.29 -15.21
CA ILE A 28 -27.65 2.60 -14.92
C ILE A 28 -26.67 3.69 -15.36
N VAL A 29 -27.06 4.50 -16.31
CA VAL A 29 -26.28 5.67 -16.72
C VAL A 29 -26.69 6.85 -15.85
N GLY A 30 -25.75 7.38 -15.06
CA GLY A 30 -26.03 8.50 -14.17
C GLY A 30 -24.92 8.79 -13.19
N ASP A 31 -25.03 9.92 -12.52
CA ASP A 31 -24.14 10.27 -11.40
C ASP A 31 -24.33 9.33 -10.22
N SER A 32 -23.26 8.76 -9.71
CA SER A 32 -23.32 7.71 -8.67
C SER A 32 -23.97 8.20 -7.38
N LYS A 33 -23.79 9.48 -7.01
CA LYS A 33 -24.45 10.04 -5.82
C LYS A 33 -25.95 10.17 -6.01
N GLN A 34 -26.39 10.71 -7.14
CA GLN A 34 -27.81 10.87 -7.44
C GLN A 34 -28.53 9.52 -7.52
N VAL A 35 -27.90 8.53 -8.16
CA VAL A 35 -28.45 7.17 -8.23
C VAL A 35 -28.52 6.54 -6.84
N ALA A 36 -27.49 6.69 -6.01
CA ALA A 36 -27.49 6.18 -4.64
C ALA A 36 -28.59 6.85 -3.79
N GLU A 37 -28.78 8.16 -3.91
CA GLU A 37 -29.85 8.89 -3.22
C GLU A 37 -31.26 8.41 -3.66
N GLN A 38 -31.47 8.15 -4.94
CA GLN A 38 -32.72 7.59 -5.45
C GLN A 38 -32.96 6.15 -4.94
N ILE A 39 -31.93 5.30 -4.94
CA ILE A 39 -32.03 3.96 -4.37
C ILE A 39 -32.38 4.04 -2.88
N LEU A 40 -31.69 4.89 -2.13
CA LEU A 40 -31.91 5.06 -0.70
C LEU A 40 -33.36 5.51 -0.40
N SER A 41 -33.91 6.42 -1.21
CA SER A 41 -35.29 6.91 -1.05
C SER A 41 -36.36 5.83 -1.28
N GLN A 42 -36.01 4.72 -1.96
CA GLN A 42 -36.87 3.60 -2.24
C GLN A 42 -36.75 2.47 -1.20
N LEU A 43 -35.71 2.50 -0.37
CA LEU A 43 -35.52 1.50 0.68
C LEU A 43 -36.41 1.82 1.87
N THR A 44 -37.09 0.78 2.38
CA THR A 44 -37.85 0.86 3.64
C THR A 44 -36.95 0.55 4.82
N ASP A 45 -37.19 1.14 5.99
CA ASP A 45 -36.40 0.97 7.21
C ASP A 45 -36.24 -0.48 7.66
N SER A 46 -37.15 -1.36 7.26
CA SER A 46 -37.11 -2.78 7.59
C SER A 46 -36.23 -3.65 6.69
N ALA A 47 -35.72 -3.09 5.59
CA ALA A 47 -35.03 -3.91 4.58
C ALA A 47 -33.61 -4.38 4.99
N GLY A 48 -33.06 -3.92 6.12
CA GLY A 48 -31.66 -4.11 6.47
C GLY A 48 -31.35 -5.02 7.65
N ASP A 49 -32.29 -5.27 8.56
CA ASP A 49 -31.97 -5.89 9.86
C ASP A 49 -31.94 -7.41 9.85
N ALA A 50 -32.65 -8.06 8.93
CA ALA A 50 -32.64 -9.51 8.85
C ALA A 50 -31.22 -10.05 8.56
N GLY A 51 -30.65 -10.74 9.54
CA GLY A 51 -29.32 -11.36 9.47
C GLY A 51 -28.13 -10.40 9.61
N ARG A 52 -28.35 -9.16 10.07
CA ARG A 52 -27.25 -8.20 10.31
C ARG A 52 -26.26 -8.71 11.34
N ASP A 53 -26.75 -9.18 12.49
CA ASP A 53 -25.89 -9.66 13.57
C ASP A 53 -25.05 -10.87 13.13
N GLU A 54 -25.67 -11.79 12.38
CA GLU A 54 -24.94 -12.94 11.82
C GLU A 54 -23.87 -12.49 10.80
N ARG A 55 -24.18 -11.52 9.92
CA ARG A 55 -23.16 -10.95 9.01
C ARG A 55 -22.05 -10.25 9.74
N CYS A 56 -22.36 -9.48 10.79
CA CYS A 56 -21.35 -8.82 11.62
C CYS A 56 -20.43 -9.83 12.31
N LYS A 57 -21.00 -10.92 12.82
CA LYS A 57 -20.24 -12.02 13.42
C LYS A 57 -19.33 -12.69 12.38
N GLN A 58 -19.85 -13.05 11.22
CA GLN A 58 -19.06 -13.66 10.14
C GLN A 58 -17.90 -12.76 9.68
N ILE A 59 -18.11 -11.44 9.63
CA ILE A 59 -17.04 -10.48 9.32
C ILE A 59 -15.99 -10.45 10.42
N ALA A 60 -16.41 -10.44 11.69
CA ALA A 60 -15.51 -10.48 12.83
C ALA A 60 -14.66 -11.75 12.85
N ASP A 61 -15.29 -12.91 12.63
CA ASP A 61 -14.61 -14.21 12.57
C ASP A 61 -13.58 -14.25 11.44
N LYS A 62 -13.94 -13.76 10.24
CA LYS A 62 -13.01 -13.67 9.09
C LYS A 62 -11.85 -12.71 9.35
N LYS A 63 -12.09 -11.59 10.02
CA LYS A 63 -11.03 -10.66 10.44
C LYS A 63 -10.08 -11.30 11.45
N ALA A 64 -10.61 -12.08 12.41
CA ALA A 64 -9.78 -12.80 13.38
C ALA A 64 -8.88 -13.83 12.70
N VAL A 65 -9.45 -14.67 11.84
CA VAL A 65 -8.67 -15.65 11.05
C VAL A 65 -7.61 -14.96 10.18
N TRP A 66 -7.94 -13.82 9.56
CA TRP A 66 -6.96 -13.06 8.79
C TRP A 66 -5.84 -12.50 9.66
N ALA A 67 -6.16 -11.98 10.85
CA ALA A 67 -5.17 -11.46 11.79
C ALA A 67 -4.19 -12.56 12.24
N GLU A 68 -4.69 -13.76 12.53
CA GLU A 68 -3.87 -14.94 12.86
C GLU A 68 -2.98 -15.34 11.69
N THR A 69 -3.55 -15.40 10.47
CA THR A 69 -2.81 -15.70 9.25
C THR A 69 -1.69 -14.69 9.02
N LEU A 70 -1.99 -13.39 9.19
CA LEU A 70 -1.00 -12.33 9.01
C LEU A 70 0.10 -12.42 10.07
N ALA A 71 -0.25 -12.70 11.33
CA ALA A 71 0.71 -12.87 12.41
C ALA A 71 1.65 -14.06 12.16
N SER A 72 1.13 -15.17 11.63
CA SER A 72 1.97 -16.32 11.26
C SER A 72 2.97 -15.99 10.15
N MET A 73 2.58 -15.15 9.19
CA MET A 73 3.45 -14.72 8.09
C MET A 73 4.54 -13.72 8.51
N ASP A 74 4.35 -12.97 9.60
CA ASP A 74 5.25 -11.88 10.00
C ASP A 74 6.64 -12.38 10.42
N PHE A 75 6.70 -13.57 11.03
CA PHE A 75 7.91 -14.11 11.66
C PHE A 75 8.27 -15.52 11.21
N GLU A 76 7.49 -16.14 10.34
CA GLU A 76 7.76 -17.51 9.92
C GLU A 76 8.99 -17.61 9.03
N GLU A 77 9.89 -18.52 9.42
CA GLU A 77 10.97 -19.03 8.58
C GLU A 77 10.42 -19.76 7.34
N ASP A 78 9.19 -20.24 7.43
CA ASP A 78 8.49 -21.06 6.44
C ASP A 78 7.36 -20.31 5.71
N ASP A 79 7.44 -18.99 5.56
CA ASP A 79 6.59 -18.37 4.55
C ASP A 79 6.78 -19.22 3.28
N PRO A 80 5.71 -19.88 2.76
CA PRO A 80 5.80 -20.62 1.50
C PRO A 80 6.14 -19.68 0.34
N GLY A 81 6.84 -18.61 0.69
CA GLY A 81 7.56 -17.69 -0.14
C GLY A 81 8.32 -18.43 -1.22
N THR A 82 8.75 -17.74 -2.14
CA THR A 82 9.59 -18.23 -3.20
C THR A 82 10.90 -18.73 -2.59
N SER A 83 11.57 -19.66 -3.26
CA SER A 83 12.97 -20.02 -2.97
C SER A 83 13.90 -18.80 -2.85
N TRP A 84 13.45 -17.64 -3.36
CA TRP A 84 14.08 -16.35 -3.20
C TRP A 84 14.09 -15.87 -1.75
N ASN A 85 12.96 -15.90 -1.04
CA ASN A 85 12.88 -15.42 0.35
C ASN A 85 13.76 -16.25 1.28
N GLU A 86 13.80 -17.56 1.13
CA GLU A 86 14.74 -18.41 1.88
C GLU A 86 16.19 -18.01 1.63
N ARG A 87 16.56 -17.76 0.36
CA ARG A 87 17.92 -17.33 0.02
C ARG A 87 18.25 -15.96 0.63
N VAL A 88 17.28 -15.04 0.66
CA VAL A 88 17.42 -13.71 1.26
C VAL A 88 17.66 -13.82 2.76
N ARG A 89 16.85 -14.58 3.48
CA ARG A 89 16.99 -14.77 4.93
C ARG A 89 18.35 -15.35 5.30
N LYS A 90 18.84 -16.32 4.52
CA LYS A 90 20.19 -16.89 4.71
C LYS A 90 21.32 -15.87 4.46
N ARG A 91 21.15 -14.96 3.51
CA ARG A 91 22.17 -13.92 3.18
C ARG A 91 22.12 -12.71 4.10
N GLN A 92 20.96 -12.37 4.62
CA GLN A 92 20.67 -11.16 5.38
C GLN A 92 19.90 -11.48 6.68
N PRO A 93 20.44 -12.38 7.54
CA PRO A 93 19.72 -12.86 8.72
C PRO A 93 19.42 -11.76 9.74
N ASP A 94 20.27 -10.72 9.80
CA ASP A 94 20.16 -9.62 10.76
C ASP A 94 19.33 -8.43 10.23
N HIS A 95 18.76 -8.55 9.02
CA HIS A 95 17.97 -7.48 8.44
C HIS A 95 16.49 -7.72 8.71
N MET A 96 15.81 -6.65 9.08
CA MET A 96 14.37 -6.66 9.29
C MET A 96 13.64 -6.98 7.98
N SER A 97 12.63 -7.85 8.04
CA SER A 97 11.78 -8.12 6.88
C SER A 97 10.78 -6.96 6.65
N PRO A 98 10.22 -6.81 5.45
CA PRO A 98 9.16 -5.83 5.21
C PRO A 98 7.95 -5.99 6.14
N ARG A 99 7.59 -7.23 6.50
CA ARG A 99 6.47 -7.50 7.43
C ARG A 99 6.76 -7.06 8.85
N MET A 100 7.97 -7.33 9.35
CA MET A 100 8.43 -6.83 10.64
C MET A 100 8.38 -5.31 10.70
N ALA A 101 8.81 -4.62 9.63
CA ALA A 101 8.73 -3.16 9.54
C ALA A 101 7.27 -2.67 9.61
N TRP A 102 6.35 -3.28 8.89
CA TRP A 102 4.95 -2.92 8.94
C TRP A 102 4.33 -3.18 10.32
N ARG A 103 4.74 -4.24 11.01
CA ARG A 103 4.31 -4.49 12.39
C ARG A 103 4.73 -3.35 13.32
N SER A 104 5.98 -2.92 13.25
CA SER A 104 6.51 -1.78 14.03
C SER A 104 5.79 -0.47 13.69
N ILE A 105 5.50 -0.23 12.41
CA ILE A 105 4.74 0.95 11.98
C ILE A 105 3.36 0.97 12.63
N MET A 106 2.66 -0.17 12.65
CA MET A 106 1.32 -0.25 13.23
C MET A 106 1.27 0.02 14.74
N GLU A 107 2.38 -0.19 15.46
CA GLU A 107 2.49 0.13 16.89
C GLU A 107 2.54 1.64 17.16
N ALA A 108 3.13 2.42 16.24
CA ALA A 108 3.37 3.85 16.42
C ALA A 108 2.50 4.76 15.55
N LEU A 109 1.86 4.22 14.51
CA LEU A 109 1.03 4.99 13.58
C LEU A 109 -0.25 5.49 14.29
N PRO A 110 -0.50 6.79 14.36
CA PRO A 110 -1.75 7.30 14.93
C PRO A 110 -2.97 6.83 14.13
N LYS A 111 -4.03 6.45 14.81
CA LYS A 111 -5.27 5.94 14.18
C LYS A 111 -5.99 6.98 13.32
N ASP A 112 -5.80 8.24 13.61
CA ASP A 112 -6.37 9.37 12.88
C ASP A 112 -5.45 9.91 11.77
N ALA A 113 -4.25 9.36 11.62
CA ALA A 113 -3.30 9.80 10.59
C ALA A 113 -3.88 9.66 9.18
N ILE A 114 -3.58 10.64 8.34
CA ILE A 114 -3.71 10.48 6.90
C ILE A 114 -2.44 9.84 6.39
N THR A 115 -2.59 8.74 5.67
CA THR A 115 -1.47 8.02 5.11
C THR A 115 -1.46 8.09 3.58
N SER A 116 -0.29 8.09 3.00
CA SER A 116 -0.10 7.94 1.57
C SER A 116 0.85 6.79 1.29
N SER A 117 0.48 5.90 0.41
CA SER A 117 1.32 4.79 -0.02
C SER A 117 1.73 4.97 -1.47
N ASP A 118 3.00 4.77 -1.75
CA ASP A 118 3.48 4.62 -3.12
C ASP A 118 3.16 3.23 -3.67
N ILE A 119 3.56 2.98 -4.90
CA ILE A 119 3.48 1.65 -5.51
C ILE A 119 4.77 0.86 -5.26
N GLY A 120 4.70 -0.45 -5.32
CA GLY A 120 5.84 -1.35 -5.18
C GLY A 120 5.61 -2.46 -4.15
N ASN A 121 6.57 -3.38 -4.04
CA ASN A 121 6.43 -4.59 -3.23
C ASN A 121 6.20 -4.30 -1.74
N ASN A 122 7.00 -3.42 -1.14
CA ASN A 122 6.90 -3.11 0.29
C ASN A 122 5.60 -2.38 0.64
N CYS A 123 5.14 -1.49 -0.25
CA CYS A 123 3.86 -0.81 -0.10
C CYS A 123 2.67 -1.75 -0.31
N ALA A 124 2.78 -2.71 -1.25
CA ALA A 124 1.75 -3.72 -1.46
C ALA A 124 1.58 -4.65 -0.24
N ILE A 125 2.69 -5.04 0.41
CA ILE A 125 2.66 -5.75 1.70
C ILE A 125 1.90 -4.91 2.74
N GLY A 126 2.15 -3.61 2.75
CA GLY A 126 1.51 -2.66 3.65
C GLY A 126 -0.01 -2.59 3.55
N ASN A 127 -0.60 -2.94 2.42
CA ASN A 127 -2.06 -2.96 2.28
C ASN A 127 -2.77 -3.96 3.22
N ALA A 128 -2.03 -4.89 3.82
CA ALA A 128 -2.57 -5.88 4.74
C ALA A 128 -2.66 -5.39 6.20
N TYR A 129 -2.00 -4.31 6.56
CA TYR A 129 -1.81 -3.90 7.97
C TYR A 129 -2.69 -2.74 8.43
N PRO A 130 -2.74 -1.57 7.77
CA PRO A 130 -3.51 -0.44 8.27
C PRO A 130 -5.01 -0.71 8.27
N THR A 131 -5.67 -0.26 9.33
CA THR A 131 -7.14 -0.23 9.42
C THR A 131 -7.59 1.21 9.62
N PHE A 132 -8.64 1.61 8.90
CA PHE A 132 -9.17 2.96 8.92
C PHE A 132 -10.59 2.97 9.45
N GLU A 133 -10.85 3.78 10.48
CA GLU A 133 -12.18 3.91 11.09
C GLU A 133 -13.06 4.92 10.34
N SER A 134 -12.43 5.82 9.57
CA SER A 134 -13.11 6.84 8.76
C SER A 134 -12.57 6.91 7.35
N GLY A 135 -13.38 7.40 6.41
CA GLY A 135 -12.98 7.60 5.02
C GLY A 135 -11.94 8.71 4.84
N ARG A 136 -11.31 8.73 3.66
CA ARG A 136 -10.35 9.74 3.21
C ARG A 136 -9.06 9.81 4.05
N LYS A 137 -8.66 8.69 4.64
CA LYS A 137 -7.43 8.56 5.44
C LYS A 137 -6.31 7.83 4.72
N TYR A 138 -6.58 7.25 3.56
CA TYR A 138 -5.60 6.51 2.76
C TYR A 138 -5.56 7.02 1.33
N LEU A 139 -4.38 7.47 0.90
CA LEU A 139 -4.08 7.91 -0.45
C LEU A 139 -3.20 6.87 -1.13
N ALA A 140 -3.55 6.48 -2.34
CA ALA A 140 -2.78 5.52 -3.14
C ALA A 140 -2.88 5.88 -4.62
N PRO A 141 -1.92 5.50 -5.46
CA PRO A 141 -1.86 5.92 -6.86
C PRO A 141 -2.96 5.32 -7.76
N GLY A 142 -3.89 4.58 -7.18
CA GLY A 142 -5.10 4.09 -7.84
C GLY A 142 -4.82 3.12 -8.99
N LEU A 143 -5.56 3.28 -10.07
CA LEU A 143 -5.62 2.32 -11.17
C LEU A 143 -4.36 2.33 -12.05
N PHE A 144 -3.77 3.49 -12.26
CA PHE A 144 -2.57 3.63 -13.10
C PHE A 144 -1.31 3.15 -12.39
N GLY A 145 -1.20 3.36 -11.07
CA GLY A 145 -0.10 2.90 -10.23
C GLY A 145 1.26 3.55 -10.55
N PRO A 146 1.36 4.89 -10.73
CA PRO A 146 2.65 5.53 -10.97
C PRO A 146 3.54 5.46 -9.74
N CYS A 147 4.82 5.13 -9.93
CA CYS A 147 5.84 5.32 -8.91
C CYS A 147 6.10 6.82 -8.69
N GLY A 148 6.49 7.20 -7.47
CA GLY A 148 6.74 8.59 -7.10
C GLY A 148 5.50 9.36 -6.64
N TYR A 149 4.38 8.67 -6.37
CA TYR A 149 3.13 9.27 -5.90
C TYR A 149 3.13 9.56 -4.39
N GLY A 150 3.69 8.65 -3.60
CA GLY A 150 3.52 8.64 -2.14
C GLY A 150 4.03 9.91 -1.47
N PHE A 151 5.21 10.38 -1.85
CA PHE A 151 5.83 11.55 -1.26
C PHE A 151 5.12 12.87 -1.64
N PRO A 152 4.90 13.23 -2.90
CA PRO A 152 4.21 14.49 -3.23
C PRO A 152 2.78 14.55 -2.70
N SER A 153 2.08 13.42 -2.69
CA SER A 153 0.69 13.38 -2.23
C SER A 153 0.55 13.64 -0.73
N ILE A 154 1.53 13.21 0.09
CA ILE A 154 1.50 13.46 1.53
C ILE A 154 1.72 14.94 1.86
N ILE A 155 2.49 15.66 1.05
CA ILE A 155 2.65 17.11 1.16
C ILE A 155 1.30 17.80 0.98
N GLY A 156 0.60 17.47 -0.10
CA GLY A 156 -0.74 18.00 -0.36
C GLY A 156 -1.75 17.64 0.73
N ALA A 157 -1.68 16.42 1.27
CA ALA A 157 -2.53 16.00 2.39
C ALA A 157 -2.30 16.86 3.64
N LYS A 158 -1.05 17.17 3.97
CA LYS A 158 -0.72 18.02 5.12
C LYS A 158 -1.14 19.45 4.94
N ILE A 159 -0.98 20.02 3.76
CA ILE A 159 -1.43 21.37 3.43
C ILE A 159 -2.96 21.47 3.59
N GLY A 160 -3.69 20.48 3.10
CA GLY A 160 -5.14 20.43 3.19
C GLY A 160 -5.69 20.09 4.59
N ASN A 161 -4.86 19.51 5.47
CA ASN A 161 -5.24 19.07 6.81
C ASN A 161 -4.12 19.35 7.82
N PRO A 162 -3.82 20.62 8.12
CA PRO A 162 -2.66 21.01 8.93
C PRO A 162 -2.66 20.42 10.34
N GLU A 163 -3.84 20.23 10.94
CA GLU A 163 -4.01 19.71 12.29
C GLU A 163 -4.01 18.18 12.40
N THR A 164 -3.88 17.48 11.28
CA THR A 164 -3.90 16.01 11.25
C THR A 164 -2.48 15.48 11.02
N PRO A 165 -2.04 14.44 11.76
CA PRO A 165 -0.77 13.79 11.45
C PRO A 165 -0.82 13.15 10.06
N VAL A 166 0.28 13.23 9.33
CA VAL A 166 0.41 12.64 8.00
C VAL A 166 1.66 11.78 7.93
N VAL A 167 1.53 10.58 7.35
CA VAL A 167 2.65 9.64 7.20
C VAL A 167 2.64 9.05 5.80
N GLY A 168 3.73 9.27 5.05
CA GLY A 168 3.93 8.70 3.72
C GLY A 168 4.76 7.43 3.74
N PHE A 169 4.50 6.54 2.79
CA PHE A 169 5.24 5.28 2.60
C PHE A 169 5.69 5.15 1.15
N ALA A 170 6.96 4.85 0.94
CA ALA A 170 7.49 4.52 -0.38
C ALA A 170 8.63 3.51 -0.28
N GLY A 171 8.79 2.64 -1.28
CA GLY A 171 10.03 1.93 -1.50
C GLY A 171 11.11 2.87 -2.04
N ASP A 172 12.37 2.50 -1.87
CA ASP A 172 13.52 3.30 -2.30
C ASP A 172 13.52 3.63 -3.81
N GLY A 173 13.11 2.68 -4.66
CA GLY A 173 12.99 2.93 -6.10
C GLY A 173 11.91 3.97 -6.42
N ALA A 174 10.71 3.81 -5.87
CA ALA A 174 9.60 4.73 -6.11
C ALA A 174 9.88 6.12 -5.52
N PHE A 175 10.46 6.18 -4.32
CA PHE A 175 10.87 7.43 -3.68
C PHE A 175 11.90 8.20 -4.52
N GLY A 176 12.88 7.49 -5.10
CA GLY A 176 13.92 8.08 -5.93
C GLY A 176 13.38 8.87 -7.12
N ILE A 177 12.19 8.54 -7.63
CA ILE A 177 11.55 9.24 -8.75
C ILE A 177 11.09 10.66 -8.36
N SER A 178 10.59 10.84 -7.12
CA SER A 178 10.09 12.12 -6.62
C SER A 178 11.01 12.78 -5.59
N MET A 179 12.21 12.26 -5.39
CA MET A 179 13.17 12.74 -4.39
C MET A 179 13.49 14.24 -4.52
N ASN A 180 13.42 14.80 -5.72
CA ASN A 180 13.67 16.24 -5.95
C ASN A 180 12.81 17.14 -5.06
N GLU A 181 11.60 16.71 -4.70
CA GLU A 181 10.68 17.47 -3.88
C GLU A 181 11.21 17.69 -2.44
N MET A 182 12.24 16.95 -2.01
CA MET A 182 12.93 17.20 -0.74
C MET A 182 13.51 18.60 -0.66
N THR A 183 13.96 19.15 -1.78
CA THR A 183 14.50 20.52 -1.86
C THR A 183 13.42 21.58 -1.61
N ALA A 184 12.17 21.30 -1.96
CA ALA A 184 11.04 22.17 -1.65
C ALA A 184 10.63 22.05 -0.18
N ILE A 185 10.58 20.83 0.36
CA ILE A 185 10.22 20.56 1.76
C ILE A 185 11.23 21.15 2.75
N GLY A 186 12.51 21.22 2.39
CA GLY A 186 13.55 21.87 3.20
C GLY A 186 13.37 23.38 3.42
N ARG A 187 12.38 23.98 2.76
CA ARG A 187 12.01 25.39 3.00
C ARG A 187 11.19 25.50 4.27
N SER A 188 11.43 26.55 5.04
CA SER A 188 10.82 26.77 6.35
C SER A 188 9.32 27.12 6.31
N ASP A 189 8.75 27.37 5.13
CA ASP A 189 7.36 27.76 4.93
C ASP A 189 6.41 26.58 4.62
N TRP A 190 6.92 25.35 4.60
CA TRP A 190 6.13 24.14 4.38
C TRP A 190 5.73 23.46 5.70
N PRO A 191 4.52 22.91 5.81
CA PRO A 191 4.12 22.18 7.00
C PRO A 191 4.90 20.86 7.11
N GLY A 192 5.25 20.47 8.34
CA GLY A 192 5.98 19.24 8.62
C GLY A 192 5.23 17.99 8.20
N ILE A 193 5.97 17.01 7.65
CA ILE A 193 5.49 15.68 7.28
C ILE A 193 6.36 14.59 7.86
N THR A 194 5.87 13.36 7.89
CA THR A 194 6.67 12.17 8.18
C THR A 194 6.68 11.25 6.97
N MET A 195 7.86 10.86 6.50
CA MET A 195 8.01 9.98 5.35
C MET A 195 8.84 8.76 5.70
N ILE A 196 8.31 7.56 5.45
CA ILE A 196 8.98 6.28 5.63
C ILE A 196 9.45 5.78 4.27
N ILE A 197 10.76 5.51 4.16
CA ILE A 197 11.39 5.00 2.96
C ILE A 197 11.87 3.58 3.25
N PHE A 198 11.23 2.60 2.64
CA PHE A 198 11.62 1.19 2.72
C PHE A 198 12.86 0.96 1.85
N ARG A 199 14.01 0.84 2.47
CA ARG A 199 15.30 0.70 1.80
C ARG A 199 15.73 -0.76 1.73
N ASN A 200 15.36 -1.44 0.66
CA ASN A 200 15.77 -2.81 0.38
C ASN A 200 16.68 -2.96 -0.85
N TYR A 201 17.13 -1.86 -1.42
CA TYR A 201 18.11 -1.77 -2.51
C TYR A 201 17.70 -2.47 -3.80
N GLN A 202 16.38 -2.50 -4.08
CA GLN A 202 15.86 -3.18 -5.27
C GLN A 202 14.52 -2.64 -5.74
N TRP A 203 14.26 -2.80 -7.02
CA TRP A 203 12.92 -2.73 -7.60
C TRP A 203 12.17 -4.03 -7.29
N GLY A 204 11.59 -4.12 -6.10
CA GLY A 204 11.04 -5.37 -5.59
C GLY A 204 9.84 -5.90 -6.37
N ALA A 205 9.00 -5.04 -6.93
CA ALA A 205 7.85 -5.47 -7.73
C ALA A 205 8.30 -6.12 -9.05
N GLU A 206 9.28 -5.55 -9.72
CA GLU A 206 9.86 -6.09 -10.95
C GLU A 206 10.62 -7.38 -10.70
N LYS A 207 11.35 -7.44 -9.58
CA LYS A 207 12.03 -8.67 -9.16
C LYS A 207 11.05 -9.80 -8.87
N ARG A 208 9.93 -9.49 -8.19
CA ARG A 208 8.84 -10.44 -7.97
C ARG A 208 8.24 -10.93 -9.29
N ASN A 209 8.02 -10.04 -10.24
CA ASN A 209 7.53 -10.41 -11.56
C ASN A 209 8.53 -11.33 -12.29
N SER A 210 9.84 -11.04 -12.18
CA SER A 210 10.89 -11.88 -12.75
C SER A 210 10.92 -13.28 -12.11
N THR A 211 10.68 -13.39 -10.80
CA THR A 211 10.53 -14.68 -10.13
C THR A 211 9.31 -15.48 -10.63
N LEU A 212 8.20 -14.79 -10.91
CA LEU A 212 6.95 -15.43 -11.33
C LEU A 212 6.94 -15.85 -12.80
N TRP A 213 7.63 -15.10 -13.67
CA TRP A 213 7.48 -15.20 -15.12
C TRP A 213 8.77 -15.54 -15.86
N TYR A 214 9.95 -15.36 -15.25
CA TYR A 214 11.25 -15.42 -15.93
C TYR A 214 12.31 -16.20 -15.15
N ASP A 215 11.92 -17.14 -14.29
CA ASP A 215 12.82 -18.04 -13.57
C ASP A 215 13.99 -17.32 -12.87
N ASP A 216 13.68 -16.27 -12.11
CA ASP A 216 14.66 -15.44 -11.39
C ASP A 216 15.70 -14.73 -12.28
N ASN A 217 15.41 -14.52 -13.55
CA ASN A 217 16.27 -13.75 -14.43
C ASN A 217 16.10 -12.25 -14.15
N PHE A 218 16.91 -11.71 -13.24
CA PHE A 218 16.84 -10.31 -12.78
C PHE A 218 17.68 -9.40 -13.66
N VAL A 219 17.04 -8.44 -14.32
CA VAL A 219 17.70 -7.43 -15.16
C VAL A 219 17.30 -6.04 -14.70
N GLY A 220 18.29 -5.22 -14.29
CA GLY A 220 18.05 -3.84 -13.88
C GLY A 220 17.24 -3.66 -12.59
N THR A 221 17.17 -4.69 -11.74
CA THR A 221 16.34 -4.68 -10.53
C THR A 221 17.08 -4.22 -9.28
N GLU A 222 18.41 -4.11 -9.31
CA GLU A 222 19.22 -3.68 -8.16
C GLU A 222 19.38 -2.17 -8.15
N LEU A 223 19.38 -1.58 -6.95
CA LEU A 223 19.66 -0.18 -6.72
C LEU A 223 21.00 0.02 -6.02
N ASP A 224 21.56 1.23 -6.11
CA ASP A 224 22.83 1.59 -5.52
C ASP A 224 22.81 1.39 -4.00
N LEU A 225 23.87 0.76 -3.46
CA LEU A 225 24.02 0.46 -2.03
C LEU A 225 24.55 1.65 -1.21
N GLN A 226 25.13 2.66 -1.85
CA GLN A 226 25.84 3.75 -1.17
C GLN A 226 24.96 4.97 -0.88
N VAL A 227 23.83 5.10 -1.59
CA VAL A 227 22.92 6.23 -1.38
C VAL A 227 22.21 6.07 -0.04
N SER A 228 22.25 7.12 0.80
CA SER A 228 21.43 7.26 2.01
C SER A 228 20.41 8.37 1.81
N TYR A 229 19.15 8.03 1.85
CA TYR A 229 18.06 9.01 1.78
C TYR A 229 17.95 9.84 3.05
N ALA A 230 18.31 9.27 4.21
CA ALA A 230 18.39 10.00 5.46
C ALA A 230 19.44 11.12 5.41
N ASP A 231 20.61 10.87 4.79
CA ASP A 231 21.64 11.89 4.67
C ASP A 231 21.29 12.95 3.60
N ILE A 232 20.63 12.57 2.53
CA ILE A 232 20.07 13.51 1.56
C ILE A 232 19.04 14.42 2.22
N ALA A 233 18.17 13.88 3.08
CA ALA A 233 17.21 14.69 3.84
C ALA A 233 17.90 15.75 4.69
N LYS A 234 18.95 15.38 5.45
CA LYS A 234 19.75 16.32 6.22
C LYS A 234 20.42 17.39 5.35
N ALA A 235 20.93 16.99 4.19
CA ALA A 235 21.53 17.93 3.23
C ALA A 235 20.48 18.92 2.66
N CYS A 236 19.21 18.53 2.60
CA CYS A 236 18.09 19.40 2.23
C CYS A 236 17.53 20.22 3.41
N GLY A 237 18.11 20.12 4.61
CA GLY A 237 17.70 20.91 5.78
C GLY A 237 16.55 20.35 6.59
N VAL A 238 16.20 19.07 6.44
CA VAL A 238 15.16 18.38 7.21
C VAL A 238 15.73 17.21 8.01
N ASN A 239 14.95 16.68 8.95
CA ASN A 239 15.40 15.54 9.75
C ASN A 239 15.47 14.27 8.90
N GLY A 240 16.58 13.56 9.00
CA GLY A 240 16.77 12.26 8.37
C GLY A 240 17.34 11.25 9.35
N VAL A 241 16.73 10.09 9.48
CA VAL A 241 17.20 9.01 10.36
C VAL A 241 17.17 7.68 9.63
N GLN A 242 18.20 6.85 9.87
CA GLN A 242 18.24 5.48 9.36
C GLN A 242 17.97 4.52 10.52
N VAL A 243 17.07 3.57 10.33
CA VAL A 243 16.70 2.56 11.34
C VAL A 243 16.85 1.15 10.78
N ARG A 244 17.19 0.20 11.66
CA ARG A 244 17.49 -1.19 11.32
C ARG A 244 16.76 -2.23 12.18
N THR A 245 16.08 -1.81 13.25
CA THR A 245 15.35 -2.68 14.16
C THR A 245 13.92 -2.22 14.34
N MET A 246 13.06 -3.13 14.78
CA MET A 246 11.66 -2.85 15.04
C MET A 246 11.49 -1.77 16.11
N GLU A 247 12.24 -1.88 17.20
CA GLU A 247 12.18 -0.94 18.33
C GLU A 247 12.59 0.47 17.91
N ALA A 248 13.68 0.57 17.12
CA ALA A 248 14.11 1.86 16.59
C ALA A 248 13.06 2.46 15.66
N LEU A 249 12.44 1.66 14.78
CA LEU A 249 11.40 2.14 13.87
C LEU A 249 10.17 2.65 14.63
N THR A 250 9.67 1.87 15.61
CA THR A 250 8.54 2.27 16.46
C THR A 250 8.83 3.58 17.20
N SER A 251 10.00 3.68 17.81
CA SER A 251 10.44 4.87 18.55
C SER A 251 10.56 6.10 17.66
N GLU A 252 11.28 5.97 16.53
CA GLU A 252 11.53 7.10 15.62
C GLU A 252 10.27 7.56 14.91
N LEU A 253 9.36 6.66 14.54
CA LEU A 253 8.06 7.04 13.98
C LEU A 253 7.22 7.83 15.00
N GLY A 254 7.16 7.35 16.25
CA GLY A 254 6.46 8.07 17.31
C GLY A 254 7.05 9.47 17.57
N ASN A 255 8.37 9.61 17.56
CA ASN A 255 9.06 10.88 17.70
C ASN A 255 8.81 11.81 16.50
N ALA A 256 8.93 11.30 15.29
CA ALA A 256 8.71 12.05 14.05
C ALA A 256 7.29 12.63 13.98
N VAL A 257 6.27 11.84 14.35
CA VAL A 257 4.89 12.32 14.39
C VAL A 257 4.70 13.41 15.45
N LYS A 258 5.29 13.25 16.65
CA LYS A 258 5.24 14.29 17.69
C LYS A 258 5.91 15.60 17.23
N THR A 259 7.06 15.49 16.62
CA THR A 259 7.83 16.64 16.11
C THR A 259 7.08 17.33 14.96
N GLN A 260 6.49 16.54 14.07
CA GLN A 260 5.62 17.03 13.00
C GLN A 260 4.47 17.89 13.55
N MET A 261 3.78 17.39 14.58
CA MET A 261 2.57 18.06 15.10
C MET A 261 2.87 19.21 16.02
N ASN A 262 3.93 19.15 16.82
CA ASN A 262 4.23 20.14 17.84
C ASN A 262 5.19 21.24 17.35
N GLN A 263 6.05 20.93 16.39
CA GLN A 263 7.12 21.81 15.93
C GLN A 263 7.03 22.14 14.43
N GLY A 264 6.16 21.45 13.69
CA GLY A 264 6.03 21.62 12.25
C GLY A 264 7.21 21.09 11.46
N GLU A 265 8.01 20.20 12.03
CA GLU A 265 9.20 19.66 11.39
C GLU A 265 8.93 18.42 10.52
N THR A 266 9.70 18.31 9.47
CA THR A 266 9.69 17.15 8.58
C THR A 266 10.75 16.14 8.97
N THR A 267 10.37 14.86 8.97
CA THR A 267 11.30 13.76 9.22
C THR A 267 11.18 12.68 8.16
N PHE A 268 12.32 12.28 7.59
CA PHE A 268 12.46 11.12 6.72
C PHE A 268 13.08 9.96 7.51
N ILE A 269 12.39 8.83 7.55
CA ILE A 269 12.85 7.60 8.21
C ILE A 269 13.22 6.59 7.14
N GLU A 270 14.51 6.35 6.96
CA GLU A 270 15.05 5.34 6.05
C GLU A 270 15.15 4.01 6.79
N VAL A 271 14.27 3.07 6.43
CA VAL A 271 14.16 1.76 7.06
C VAL A 271 14.93 0.73 6.27
N ILE A 272 16.02 0.24 6.82
CA ILE A 272 16.85 -0.78 6.18
C ILE A 272 16.19 -2.14 6.31
N LEU A 273 15.89 -2.74 5.18
CA LEU A 273 15.19 -4.02 5.07
C LEU A 273 16.03 -5.06 4.35
N ASN A 274 15.68 -6.32 4.56
CA ASN A 274 16.13 -7.39 3.68
C ASN A 274 15.42 -7.32 2.31
N GLN A 275 15.85 -8.15 1.38
CA GLN A 275 15.34 -8.20 0.01
C GLN A 275 14.17 -9.19 -0.17
N GLU A 276 13.43 -9.53 0.87
CA GLU A 276 12.28 -10.39 0.74
C GLU A 276 11.21 -9.79 -0.17
N LEU A 277 10.61 -10.67 -0.95
CA LEU A 277 9.48 -10.35 -1.81
C LEU A 277 8.24 -10.93 -1.14
N GLY A 278 7.42 -10.06 -0.60
CA GLY A 278 6.16 -10.45 0.01
C GLY A 278 4.99 -10.19 -0.90
N ASP A 279 3.97 -11.00 -0.76
CA ASP A 279 2.67 -10.77 -1.36
C ASP A 279 1.60 -11.06 -0.31
N PRO A 280 0.83 -10.04 0.13
CA PRO A 280 -0.30 -10.28 1.03
C PRO A 280 -1.47 -10.92 0.29
N PHE A 281 -1.42 -10.92 -1.05
CA PHE A 281 -2.49 -11.40 -1.91
C PHE A 281 -2.24 -12.83 -2.39
N ARG A 282 -3.28 -13.44 -2.89
CA ARG A 282 -3.25 -14.80 -3.40
C ARG A 282 -2.27 -14.93 -4.56
N ARG A 283 -1.27 -15.78 -4.43
CA ARG A 283 -0.26 -16.05 -5.47
C ARG A 283 -0.86 -16.63 -6.74
N ASP A 284 -1.90 -17.44 -6.62
CA ASP A 284 -2.62 -18.03 -7.73
C ASP A 284 -3.34 -16.99 -8.61
N ALA A 285 -3.68 -15.82 -8.06
CA ALA A 285 -4.29 -14.75 -8.82
C ALA A 285 -3.38 -14.18 -9.92
N MET A 286 -2.07 -14.17 -9.67
CA MET A 286 -1.08 -13.70 -10.65
C MET A 286 -0.78 -14.73 -11.74
N LYS A 287 -1.12 -15.98 -11.52
CA LYS A 287 -0.89 -17.09 -12.48
C LYS A 287 -2.05 -17.30 -13.46
N THR A 288 -3.20 -16.72 -13.17
CA THR A 288 -4.38 -16.88 -14.02
C THR A 288 -4.55 -15.64 -14.89
N PRO A 289 -4.48 -15.76 -16.23
CA PRO A 289 -4.74 -14.65 -17.12
C PRO A 289 -6.12 -14.08 -16.84
N VAL A 290 -6.21 -12.76 -16.64
CA VAL A 290 -7.49 -12.07 -16.50
C VAL A 290 -8.13 -11.98 -17.89
N PRO A 291 -9.35 -12.49 -18.10
CA PRO A 291 -10.01 -12.32 -19.37
C PRO A 291 -10.17 -10.83 -19.71
N VAL A 292 -9.61 -10.41 -20.83
CA VAL A 292 -9.80 -9.08 -21.38
C VAL A 292 -10.88 -9.18 -22.45
N ALA A 293 -11.88 -8.30 -22.41
CA ALA A 293 -12.96 -8.30 -23.38
C ALA A 293 -12.40 -8.19 -24.82
N GLY A 294 -12.78 -9.10 -25.70
CA GLY A 294 -12.37 -9.15 -27.08
C GLY A 294 -11.00 -9.80 -27.36
N VAL A 295 -10.31 -10.31 -26.32
CA VAL A 295 -9.03 -11.03 -26.49
C VAL A 295 -9.24 -12.48 -26.09
N SER A 296 -8.86 -13.40 -26.97
CA SER A 296 -8.95 -14.83 -26.68
C SER A 296 -7.91 -15.20 -25.62
N LYS A 297 -8.25 -16.19 -24.78
CA LYS A 297 -7.34 -16.70 -23.74
C LYS A 297 -6.02 -17.21 -24.32
N ASN A 298 -6.05 -17.75 -25.54
CA ASN A 298 -4.86 -18.25 -26.24
C ASN A 298 -3.95 -17.12 -26.73
N ASP A 299 -4.51 -15.92 -26.90
CA ASP A 299 -3.74 -14.75 -27.37
C ASP A 299 -3.12 -13.98 -26.20
N MET A 300 -3.49 -14.32 -24.96
CA MET A 300 -2.97 -13.70 -23.73
C MET A 300 -1.73 -14.37 -23.16
N CYS A 301 -1.43 -15.60 -23.58
CA CYS A 301 -0.24 -16.32 -23.14
C CYS A 301 0.79 -16.32 -24.28
N PRO A 302 1.95 -15.68 -24.14
CA PRO A 302 3.08 -15.94 -25.05
C PRO A 302 3.43 -17.44 -24.93
N GLN A 303 3.59 -18.08 -26.07
CA GLN A 303 4.04 -19.47 -26.18
C GLN A 303 5.47 -19.60 -25.70
#